data_2c6cd15dabb744c478fbcffb3bad31a4
#
_entry.id   2c6cd15dabb744c478fbcffb3bad31a4
#
_cell.length_a   1.000
_cell.length_b   1.000
_cell.length_c   1.000
_cell.angle_alpha   90.00
_cell.angle_beta   90.00
_cell.angle_gamma   90.00
#
_symmetry.space_group_name_H-M   'P 1'
#
loop_
_entity.id
_entity.type
_entity.pdbx_description
1 polymer ?
#
loop_
_entity_poly.entity_id
_entity_poly.type
_entity_poly.pdbx_seq_one_letter_code
_entity_poly.pdbx_strand_id
1 'polypeptide(L)'
;MTFYETTKVEESVRETETEIQETEPVRTDSESDSGRKVYLTFDDGPSSNTDEILDVLKEYDVKATFFVVGKTDERSVKAYQRIVDEGHTLAMHSYSHKYDEIYESREAFAKDLNSLQEYLYEITSQN
;
A
#
# COMPACT_ATOMS: atom_id res chain seq x y z
N MET A 1 -9.56 -1.33 -6.57
CA MET A 1 -8.55 -0.51 -7.16
C MET A 1 -8.07 -1.03 -8.49
N THR A 2 -7.81 -0.16 -9.40
CA THR A 2 -7.41 -0.60 -10.70
C THR A 2 -5.92 -0.40 -10.90
N PHE A 3 -5.41 -1.00 -11.92
CA PHE A 3 -3.99 -0.89 -12.23
C PHE A 3 -3.63 0.57 -12.56
N TYR A 4 -4.55 1.28 -13.20
CA TYR A 4 -4.30 2.66 -13.56
C TYR A 4 -4.07 3.50 -12.29
N GLU A 5 -4.88 3.29 -11.30
CA GLU A 5 -4.73 4.04 -10.06
C GLU A 5 -3.42 3.72 -9.39
N THR A 6 -3.01 2.47 -9.44
CA THR A 6 -1.75 2.07 -8.83
C THR A 6 -0.59 2.79 -9.51
N THR A 7 -0.59 2.85 -10.84
CA THR A 7 0.47 3.51 -11.57
C THR A 7 0.51 4.99 -11.21
N LYS A 8 -0.67 5.60 -11.10
CA LYS A 8 -0.72 6.99 -10.79
C LYS A 8 -0.15 7.28 -9.41
N VAL A 9 -0.43 6.41 -8.47
CA VAL A 9 0.08 6.59 -7.12
C VAL A 9 1.60 6.48 -7.10
N GLU A 10 2.14 5.55 -7.87
CA GLU A 10 3.58 5.39 -7.91
C GLU A 10 4.26 6.63 -8.47
N GLU A 11 3.69 7.23 -9.47
CA GLU A 11 4.27 8.43 -10.01
C GLU A 11 4.21 9.55 -8.99
N SER A 12 3.11 9.66 -8.27
CA SER A 12 2.99 10.68 -7.26
C SER A 12 4.03 10.50 -6.16
N VAL A 13 4.27 9.26 -5.78
CA VAL A 13 5.24 8.98 -4.74
C VAL A 13 6.63 9.39 -5.19
N ARG A 14 6.99 9.10 -6.43
CA ARG A 14 8.31 9.47 -6.91
C ARG A 14 8.49 10.98 -6.91
N GLU A 15 7.49 11.71 -7.34
CA GLU A 15 7.58 13.16 -7.37
C GLU A 15 7.66 13.69 -5.96
N THR A 16 6.90 13.11 -5.06
CA THR A 16 6.89 13.53 -3.69
C THR A 16 8.25 13.31 -3.03
N GLU A 17 8.88 12.19 -3.33
CA GLU A 17 10.19 11.93 -2.77
C GLU A 17 11.18 12.99 -3.23
N THR A 18 11.12 13.38 -4.49
CA THR A 18 12.02 14.38 -4.99
C THR A 18 11.79 15.70 -4.28
N GLU A 19 10.54 16.06 -4.09
CA GLU A 19 10.23 17.28 -3.41
C GLU A 19 10.73 17.27 -1.97
N ILE A 20 10.55 16.16 -1.30
CA ILE A 20 10.96 16.06 0.08
C ILE A 20 12.46 16.25 0.20
N GLN A 21 13.21 15.70 -0.73
CA GLN A 21 14.64 15.88 -0.69
C GLN A 21 15.04 17.33 -0.84
N GLU A 22 14.28 18.08 -1.61
CA GLU A 22 14.62 19.47 -1.81
C GLU A 22 14.08 20.37 -0.74
N THR A 23 12.91 20.03 -0.20
CA THR A 23 12.26 20.92 0.72
C THR A 23 12.21 20.42 2.11
N GLU A 24 12.96 19.37 2.40
CA GLU A 24 12.92 18.81 3.68
C GLU A 24 12.88 19.78 4.81
N PRO A 25 13.64 20.77 4.87
CA PRO A 25 13.65 21.68 5.98
C PRO A 25 12.36 22.40 6.16
N VAL A 26 11.60 22.41 5.14
CA VAL A 26 10.46 23.17 5.22
C VAL A 26 9.40 22.54 5.96
N ARG A 27 9.37 21.38 5.99
CA ARG A 27 8.34 20.78 6.44
C ARG A 27 7.89 21.01 7.71
N THR A 28 8.45 21.49 8.34
CA THR A 28 8.03 21.52 9.66
C THR A 28 6.78 22.18 9.85
N ASP A 29 6.36 23.06 9.14
CA ASP A 29 5.27 23.68 9.49
C ASP A 29 4.16 23.16 9.04
N SER A 30 3.81 22.30 9.52
CA SER A 30 2.70 21.66 9.23
C SER A 30 1.56 22.52 9.13
N GLU A 31 1.46 23.44 9.87
CA GLU A 31 0.27 24.10 9.88
C GLU A 31 0.11 24.73 8.64
N SER A 32 1.06 24.98 7.98
CA SER A 32 0.83 25.68 6.86
C SER A 32 0.43 24.78 5.87
N ASP A 33 0.55 23.63 5.97
CA ASP A 33 0.06 22.73 5.17
C ASP A 33 -0.51 23.32 4.01
N SER A 34 -0.66 24.29 3.73
CA SER A 34 -1.13 24.85 2.59
C SER A 34 -1.32 24.00 1.42
N GLY A 35 -1.89 23.01 1.51
CA GLY A 35 -2.20 22.21 0.35
C GLY A 35 -1.16 21.18 -0.03
N ARG A 36 -0.03 21.17 0.63
CA ARG A 36 0.91 20.14 0.33
C ARG A 36 0.51 18.86 0.97
N LYS A 37 0.63 17.77 0.26
CA LYS A 37 0.30 16.47 0.77
C LYS A 37 1.40 15.48 0.45
N VAL A 38 1.66 14.60 1.37
CA VAL A 38 2.63 13.54 1.16
C VAL A 38 1.92 12.22 1.35
N TYR A 39 2.09 11.32 0.40
CA TYR A 39 1.46 10.02 0.50
C TYR A 39 2.54 8.98 0.75
N LEU A 40 2.37 8.22 1.83
CA LEU A 40 3.31 7.15 2.13
C LEU A 40 2.74 5.85 1.61
N THR A 41 3.55 5.10 0.88
CA THR A 41 3.12 3.81 0.35
C THR A 41 4.18 2.76 0.66
N PHE A 42 3.74 1.54 0.88
CA PHE A 42 4.63 0.43 1.16
C PHE A 42 4.21 -0.71 0.25
N ASP A 43 5.16 -1.25 -0.51
CA ASP A 43 4.86 -2.30 -1.48
C ASP A 43 5.36 -3.66 -1.04
N ASP A 44 4.81 -4.69 -1.66
CA ASP A 44 5.27 -6.07 -1.50
C ASP A 44 5.07 -6.69 -0.14
N GLY A 45 4.41 -6.05 0.77
CA GLY A 45 4.10 -6.62 2.06
C GLY A 45 2.93 -7.60 2.01
N PRO A 46 2.56 -8.16 3.11
CA PRO A 46 3.14 -7.96 4.43
C PRO A 46 4.48 -8.67 4.60
N SER A 47 5.29 -8.17 5.49
CA SER A 47 6.58 -8.78 5.77
C SER A 47 6.84 -8.70 7.27
N SER A 48 8.00 -9.12 7.68
CA SER A 48 8.33 -9.08 9.10
C SER A 48 8.40 -7.66 9.62
N ASN A 49 8.54 -6.67 8.73
CA ASN A 49 8.64 -5.30 9.16
C ASN A 49 7.29 -4.59 9.21
N THR A 50 6.25 -5.22 8.70
CA THR A 50 4.96 -4.56 8.59
C THR A 50 4.42 -4.14 9.96
N ASP A 51 4.55 -4.98 10.96
CA ASP A 51 4.05 -4.65 12.28
C ASP A 51 4.77 -3.44 12.86
N GLU A 52 6.08 -3.38 12.68
CA GLU A 52 6.83 -2.24 13.20
C GLU A 52 6.45 -0.97 12.48
N ILE A 53 6.24 -1.05 11.18
CA ILE A 53 5.82 0.10 10.41
C ILE A 53 4.46 0.57 10.89
N LEU A 54 3.55 -0.35 11.14
CA LEU A 54 2.22 0.00 11.61
C LEU A 54 2.29 0.64 13.01
N ASP A 55 3.19 0.15 13.86
CA ASP A 55 3.36 0.73 15.17
C ASP A 55 3.81 2.19 15.08
N VAL A 56 4.77 2.46 14.21
CA VAL A 56 5.28 3.81 14.04
C VAL A 56 4.20 4.73 13.48
N LEU A 57 3.47 4.25 12.49
CA LEU A 57 2.41 5.06 11.89
C LEU A 57 1.34 5.39 12.94
N LYS A 58 1.06 4.45 13.82
CA LYS A 58 0.07 4.68 14.84
C LYS A 58 0.59 5.69 15.85
N GLU A 59 1.85 5.59 16.21
CA GLU A 59 2.44 6.49 17.18
C GLU A 59 2.38 7.93 16.69
N TYR A 60 2.59 8.16 15.42
CA TYR A 60 2.58 9.51 14.87
C TYR A 60 1.26 9.88 14.22
N ASP A 61 0.27 9.01 14.33
CA ASP A 61 -1.06 9.24 13.79
C ASP A 61 -1.00 9.57 12.30
N VAL A 62 -0.26 8.78 11.55
CA VAL A 62 -0.11 8.95 10.11
C VAL A 62 -0.73 7.78 9.40
N LYS A 63 -1.41 8.05 8.30
CA LYS A 63 -2.03 6.99 7.52
C LYS A 63 -1.23 6.74 6.25
N ALA A 64 -1.27 5.51 5.77
CA ALA A 64 -0.48 5.12 4.61
C ALA A 64 -1.27 4.16 3.74
N THR A 65 -0.74 3.87 2.57
CA THR A 65 -1.33 2.90 1.66
C THR A 65 -0.37 1.73 1.55
N PHE A 66 -0.89 0.51 1.72
CA PHE A 66 -0.08 -0.68 1.61
C PHE A 66 -0.50 -1.46 0.37
N PHE A 67 0.41 -1.55 -0.60
CA PHE A 67 0.16 -2.34 -1.81
C PHE A 67 0.71 -3.73 -1.54
N VAL A 68 -0.17 -4.68 -1.30
CA VAL A 68 0.22 -5.98 -0.78
C VAL A 68 0.16 -7.08 -1.82
N VAL A 69 0.85 -8.18 -1.52
CA VAL A 69 0.79 -9.38 -2.34
C VAL A 69 0.05 -10.43 -1.55
N GLY A 70 -0.30 -11.53 -2.20
CA GLY A 70 -1.07 -12.57 -1.55
C GLY A 70 -0.21 -13.47 -0.70
N LYS A 71 -0.48 -13.50 0.59
CA LYS A 71 0.21 -14.39 1.51
C LYS A 71 -0.82 -14.98 2.45
N THR A 72 -0.64 -16.26 2.76
CA THR A 72 -1.66 -16.97 3.51
C THR A 72 -1.24 -17.36 4.91
N ASP A 73 -0.04 -17.03 5.33
CA ASP A 73 0.39 -17.38 6.68
C ASP A 73 -0.33 -16.51 7.71
N GLU A 74 -0.41 -17.00 8.91
CA GLU A 74 -1.18 -16.37 9.95
C GLU A 74 -0.73 -14.95 10.23
N ARG A 75 0.57 -14.71 10.20
CA ARG A 75 1.09 -13.39 10.47
C ARG A 75 0.65 -12.39 9.39
N SER A 76 0.67 -12.82 8.14
CA SER A 76 0.24 -11.94 7.07
C SER A 76 -1.24 -11.66 7.14
N VAL A 77 -2.04 -12.66 7.47
CA VAL A 77 -3.47 -12.46 7.61
C VAL A 77 -3.75 -11.43 8.70
N LYS A 78 -3.07 -11.53 9.82
CA LYS A 78 -3.26 -10.57 10.89
C LYS A 78 -2.80 -9.18 10.46
N ALA A 79 -1.75 -9.10 9.64
CA ALA A 79 -1.27 -7.82 9.16
C ALA A 79 -2.29 -7.17 8.24
N TYR A 80 -2.91 -7.92 7.35
CA TYR A 80 -3.93 -7.35 6.49
C TYR A 80 -5.07 -6.79 7.33
N GLN A 81 -5.50 -7.52 8.34
CA GLN A 81 -6.60 -7.08 9.18
C GLN A 81 -6.20 -5.83 9.97
N ARG A 82 -4.97 -5.79 10.43
CA ARG A 82 -4.50 -4.65 11.18
C ARG A 82 -4.41 -3.39 10.32
N ILE A 83 -3.96 -3.55 9.07
CA ILE A 83 -3.88 -2.42 8.15
C ILE A 83 -5.25 -1.76 8.01
N VAL A 84 -6.27 -2.56 7.82
CA VAL A 84 -7.61 -2.03 7.65
C VAL A 84 -8.14 -1.46 8.97
N ASP A 85 -7.96 -2.17 10.07
CA ASP A 85 -8.49 -1.74 11.35
C ASP A 85 -7.89 -0.43 11.84
N GLU A 86 -6.65 -0.19 11.50
CA GLU A 86 -5.98 1.02 11.94
C GLU A 86 -6.16 2.18 10.95
N GLY A 87 -7.00 2.00 9.94
CA GLY A 87 -7.38 3.11 9.07
C GLY A 87 -6.50 3.36 7.87
N HIS A 88 -5.62 2.44 7.56
CA HIS A 88 -4.76 2.61 6.40
C HIS A 88 -5.48 2.06 5.16
N THR A 89 -4.99 2.38 3.99
CA THR A 89 -5.56 1.86 2.76
C THR A 89 -4.87 0.57 2.38
N LEU A 90 -5.67 -0.46 2.14
CA LEU A 90 -5.14 -1.74 1.71
C LEU A 90 -5.35 -1.81 0.21
N ALA A 91 -4.28 -1.85 -0.53
CA ALA A 91 -4.35 -1.84 -1.98
C ALA A 91 -3.66 -3.08 -2.55
N MET A 92 -3.85 -3.31 -3.84
CA MET A 92 -3.37 -4.53 -4.45
C MET A 92 -2.13 -4.29 -5.27
N HIS A 93 -1.08 -5.07 -5.01
CA HIS A 93 0.11 -5.02 -5.83
C HIS A 93 0.04 -6.17 -6.84
N SER A 94 -0.12 -7.40 -6.36
CA SER A 94 -0.35 -8.57 -7.18
C SER A 94 -0.55 -9.72 -6.21
N TYR A 95 -1.19 -10.79 -6.64
CA TYR A 95 -1.38 -11.93 -5.75
C TYR A 95 -0.09 -12.75 -5.71
N SER A 96 0.42 -13.10 -6.87
CA SER A 96 1.53 -14.03 -6.93
C SER A 96 2.89 -13.36 -6.97
N HIS A 97 2.94 -12.13 -7.45
CA HIS A 97 4.19 -11.38 -7.64
C HIS A 97 5.10 -12.13 -8.63
N LYS A 98 4.52 -12.90 -9.53
CA LYS A 98 5.29 -13.63 -10.51
C LYS A 98 5.17 -12.91 -11.84
N TYR A 99 6.06 -11.99 -12.08
CA TYR A 99 5.94 -11.12 -13.22
C TYR A 99 5.90 -11.86 -14.56
N ASP A 100 6.65 -12.91 -14.69
CA ASP A 100 6.64 -13.65 -15.92
C ASP A 100 5.25 -14.18 -16.27
N GLU A 101 4.54 -14.63 -15.26
CA GLU A 101 3.20 -15.16 -15.47
C GLU A 101 2.16 -14.06 -15.56
N ILE A 102 2.29 -13.05 -14.75
CA ILE A 102 1.29 -12.00 -14.70
C ILE A 102 1.24 -11.21 -16.00
N TYR A 103 2.40 -10.97 -16.57
CA TYR A 103 2.43 -10.15 -17.77
C TYR A 103 2.36 -10.97 -19.06
N GLU A 104 2.04 -12.23 -18.93
CA GLU A 104 1.90 -13.05 -20.12
C GLU A 104 0.71 -12.59 -20.94
N SER A 105 -0.36 -12.15 -20.33
CA SER A 105 -1.52 -11.70 -21.04
C SER A 105 -2.37 -10.79 -20.16
N ARG A 106 -3.29 -10.09 -20.77
CA ARG A 106 -4.20 -9.26 -20.04
C ARG A 106 -5.04 -10.09 -19.11
N GLU A 107 -5.45 -11.27 -19.58
CA GLU A 107 -6.27 -12.16 -18.80
C GLU A 107 -5.51 -12.68 -17.59
N ALA A 108 -4.22 -12.98 -17.74
CA ALA A 108 -3.42 -13.44 -16.62
C ALA A 108 -3.29 -12.34 -15.57
N PHE A 109 -3.07 -11.12 -16.04
CA PHE A 109 -2.94 -10.00 -15.13
C PHE A 109 -4.25 -9.75 -14.36
N ALA A 110 -5.37 -9.77 -15.07
CA ALA A 110 -6.66 -9.54 -14.43
C ALA A 110 -6.98 -10.64 -13.46
N LYS A 111 -6.65 -11.89 -13.80
CA LYS A 111 -6.93 -13.01 -12.93
C LYS A 111 -6.14 -12.89 -11.64
N ASP A 112 -4.88 -12.49 -11.74
CA ASP A 112 -4.04 -12.36 -10.56
C ASP A 112 -4.59 -11.29 -9.62
N LEU A 113 -4.99 -10.15 -10.15
CA LEU A 113 -5.55 -9.10 -9.32
C LEU A 113 -6.89 -9.48 -8.73
N ASN A 114 -7.72 -10.17 -9.50
CA ASN A 114 -9.02 -10.59 -8.98
C ASN A 114 -8.84 -11.62 -7.86
N SER A 115 -7.85 -12.49 -7.98
CA SER A 115 -7.59 -13.46 -6.92
C SER A 115 -7.21 -12.76 -5.63
N LEU A 116 -6.40 -11.71 -5.74
CA LEU A 116 -6.00 -10.98 -4.56
C LEU A 116 -7.19 -10.21 -3.98
N GLN A 117 -8.00 -9.63 -4.83
CA GLN A 117 -9.15 -8.86 -4.36
C GLN A 117 -10.10 -9.75 -3.56
N GLU A 118 -10.40 -10.93 -4.08
CA GLU A 118 -11.30 -11.84 -3.40
C GLU A 118 -10.71 -12.30 -2.09
N TYR A 119 -9.42 -12.60 -2.10
CA TYR A 119 -8.75 -13.08 -0.90
C TYR A 119 -8.76 -12.02 0.20
N LEU A 120 -8.42 -10.78 -0.15
CA LEU A 120 -8.37 -9.71 0.84
C LEU A 120 -9.77 -9.40 1.38
N TYR A 121 -10.77 -9.44 0.49
CA TYR A 121 -12.13 -9.17 0.91
C TYR A 121 -12.58 -10.23 1.92
N GLU A 122 -12.23 -11.47 1.67
CA GLU A 122 -12.62 -12.53 2.55
C GLU A 122 -11.94 -12.41 3.91
N ILE A 123 -10.66 -12.08 3.92
CA ILE A 123 -9.92 -11.99 5.15
C ILE A 123 -10.30 -10.79 5.99
N THR A 124 -10.47 -9.66 5.39
CA THR A 124 -10.72 -8.45 6.15
C THR A 124 -12.20 -8.25 6.42
N SER A 125 -13.03 -9.02 5.78
CA SER A 125 -14.44 -8.95 5.98
C SER A 125 -14.95 -7.57 5.82
N GLN A 126 -14.43 -6.89 4.85
CA GLN A 126 -14.85 -5.60 4.70
C GLN A 126 -16.08 -5.64 4.00
N ASN A 127 -17.06 -5.36 4.52
CA ASN A 127 -18.32 -5.39 3.82
C ASN A 127 -18.82 -4.06 3.65
#